data_cb414448600d8cf7b1a426a408630cbc
#
_entry.id   cb414448600d8cf7b1a426a408630cbc
#
_cell.length_a   1.000
_cell.length_b   1.000
_cell.length_c   1.000
_cell.angle_alpha   90.00
_cell.angle_beta   90.00
_cell.angle_gamma   90.00
#
_symmetry.space_group_name_H-M   'P 1'
#
loop_
_entity.id
_entity.type
_entity.pdbx_description
1 polymer ?
#
loop_
_entity_poly.entity_id
_entity_poly.type
_entity_poly.pdbx_seq_one_letter_code
_entity_poly.pdbx_strand_id
1 'polypeptide(L)'
;METVRLSAAVLALCGAVMYAQATLSFDVAIVKPAQPGGRGGIIRQMPGNQRYVANNVPLRLIMTVAYSVTDRQISGGPSWVDSEPFDIDAKAANPRTSDELHVMLQHLIEERFQLKIRHDTKELPVYELVVDKGGPRLPVHDPADLDHPPMGGSPGGMKGTNVTMNYFAFTLSRILDRSVIDKTALPARYDVSLEFAREGLGMKQGVADPSAAEGPSIFTALKEQLGLKLAPAKGPVDFLVIEHAEKPPDNQD
;
A
#
# COMPACT_ATOMS: atom_id res chain seq x y z
N MET A 1 -7.28 64.82 48.93
CA MET A 1 -6.24 64.37 47.97
C MET A 1 -6.48 62.91 47.74
N GLU A 2 -7.32 62.62 46.75
CA GLU A 2 -7.70 61.24 46.36
C GLU A 2 -6.86 60.81 45.16
N THR A 3 -6.15 59.72 45.33
CA THR A 3 -5.36 59.11 44.29
C THR A 3 -6.20 58.03 43.55
N VAL A 4 -6.59 58.37 42.36
CA VAL A 4 -7.29 57.45 41.44
C VAL A 4 -6.31 56.38 40.90
N ARG A 5 -6.54 55.12 41.24
CA ARG A 5 -5.81 53.99 40.66
C ARG A 5 -6.51 53.52 39.37
N LEU A 6 -5.88 53.75 38.23
CA LEU A 6 -6.24 53.14 36.95
C LEU A 6 -5.75 51.69 36.95
N SER A 7 -6.68 50.73 36.92
CA SER A 7 -6.37 49.33 36.64
C SER A 7 -6.49 49.11 35.14
N ALA A 8 -5.38 48.89 34.46
CA ALA A 8 -5.33 48.47 33.07
C ALA A 8 -5.57 46.94 32.99
N ALA A 9 -6.74 46.54 32.51
CA ALA A 9 -7.03 45.15 32.17
C ALA A 9 -6.44 44.84 30.79
N VAL A 10 -5.37 44.08 30.74
CA VAL A 10 -4.80 43.54 29.52
C VAL A 10 -5.60 42.28 29.16
N LEU A 11 -6.49 42.37 28.18
CA LEU A 11 -7.13 41.20 27.56
C LEU A 11 -6.09 40.51 26.64
N ALA A 12 -5.51 39.41 27.07
CA ALA A 12 -4.74 38.52 26.22
C ALA A 12 -5.70 37.69 25.34
N LEU A 13 -5.85 38.10 24.08
CA LEU A 13 -6.52 37.30 23.06
C LEU A 13 -5.56 36.15 22.68
N CYS A 14 -5.69 34.97 23.32
CA CYS A 14 -5.10 33.72 22.82
C CYS A 14 -5.87 33.26 21.58
N GLY A 15 -5.43 33.71 20.41
CA GLY A 15 -5.86 33.14 19.13
C GLY A 15 -5.33 31.72 19.02
N ALA A 16 -6.17 30.73 19.30
CA ALA A 16 -5.88 29.34 18.95
C ALA A 16 -5.86 29.22 17.42
N VAL A 17 -4.68 29.24 16.83
CA VAL A 17 -4.51 28.87 15.43
C VAL A 17 -4.74 27.36 15.37
N MET A 18 -5.96 26.94 15.04
CA MET A 18 -6.24 25.56 14.65
C MET A 18 -5.54 25.32 13.32
N TYR A 19 -4.39 24.70 13.35
CA TYR A 19 -3.83 24.06 12.17
C TYR A 19 -4.76 22.90 11.82
N ALA A 20 -5.66 23.12 10.86
CA ALA A 20 -6.35 22.03 10.20
C ALA A 20 -5.25 21.17 9.55
N GLN A 21 -4.96 20.01 10.12
CA GLN A 21 -4.15 19.02 9.45
C GLN A 21 -4.91 18.68 8.16
N ALA A 22 -4.35 19.09 7.03
CA ALA A 22 -4.93 18.77 5.74
C ALA A 22 -5.01 17.23 5.66
N THR A 23 -6.22 16.69 5.70
CA THR A 23 -6.45 15.26 5.50
C THR A 23 -5.92 14.90 4.12
N LEU A 24 -5.09 13.86 4.04
CA LEU A 24 -4.61 13.34 2.78
C LEU A 24 -5.82 12.81 1.99
N SER A 25 -6.30 13.58 1.02
CA SER A 25 -7.45 13.24 0.18
C SER A 25 -7.17 13.55 -1.29
N PHE A 26 -7.82 12.85 -2.19
CA PHE A 26 -7.82 13.20 -3.60
C PHE A 26 -8.70 14.43 -3.83
N ASP A 27 -8.25 15.31 -4.72
CA ASP A 27 -9.02 16.52 -5.09
C ASP A 27 -10.21 16.17 -5.97
N VAL A 28 -10.03 15.18 -6.83
CA VAL A 28 -11.10 14.66 -7.69
C VAL A 28 -11.04 13.14 -7.63
N ALA A 29 -12.19 12.52 -7.40
CA ALA A 29 -12.28 11.06 -7.42
C ALA A 29 -13.65 10.62 -7.96
N ILE A 30 -13.62 9.72 -8.92
CA ILE A 30 -14.78 9.02 -9.46
C ILE A 30 -14.69 7.56 -9.00
N VAL A 31 -15.78 7.07 -8.42
CA VAL A 31 -15.95 5.66 -8.04
C VAL A 31 -17.30 5.22 -8.60
N LYS A 32 -17.30 4.18 -9.43
CA LYS A 32 -18.53 3.66 -10.06
C LYS A 32 -18.45 2.15 -10.24
N PRO A 33 -19.59 1.45 -10.34
CA PRO A 33 -19.61 0.05 -10.75
C PRO A 33 -18.93 -0.12 -12.11
N ALA A 34 -18.14 -1.18 -12.25
CA ALA A 34 -17.50 -1.48 -13.53
C ALA A 34 -18.51 -2.03 -14.55
N GLN A 35 -18.23 -1.80 -15.83
CA GLN A 35 -19.08 -2.30 -16.89
C GLN A 35 -19.01 -3.84 -16.99
N PRO A 36 -20.13 -4.56 -17.20
CA PRO A 36 -20.12 -5.99 -17.36
C PRO A 36 -19.25 -6.44 -18.55
N GLY A 37 -18.48 -7.51 -18.37
CA GLY A 37 -17.66 -8.09 -19.45
C GLY A 37 -16.24 -7.57 -19.55
N GLY A 38 -15.80 -6.71 -18.66
CA GLY A 38 -14.40 -6.29 -18.54
C GLY A 38 -13.48 -7.49 -18.24
N ARG A 39 -12.35 -7.60 -18.97
CA ARG A 39 -11.36 -8.66 -18.73
C ARG A 39 -10.29 -8.16 -17.76
N GLY A 40 -10.12 -8.90 -16.65
CA GLY A 40 -9.04 -8.69 -15.68
C GLY A 40 -9.12 -7.34 -14.96
N GLY A 41 -8.80 -7.33 -13.69
CA GLY A 41 -8.72 -6.10 -12.91
C GLY A 41 -7.32 -5.48 -13.00
N ILE A 42 -7.24 -4.16 -13.15
CA ILE A 42 -5.98 -3.42 -13.06
C ILE A 42 -6.12 -2.38 -11.97
N ILE A 43 -5.17 -2.38 -11.04
CA ILE A 43 -5.04 -1.33 -10.03
C ILE A 43 -3.60 -0.83 -10.06
N ARG A 44 -3.42 0.48 -10.23
CA ARG A 44 -2.09 1.08 -10.35
C ARG A 44 -2.07 2.57 -10.05
N GLN A 45 -0.96 3.01 -9.55
CA GLN A 45 -0.53 4.39 -9.54
C GLN A 45 -0.06 4.76 -10.95
N MET A 46 -0.46 5.92 -11.44
CA MET A 46 -0.06 6.43 -12.74
C MET A 46 1.26 7.21 -12.65
N PRO A 47 2.04 7.29 -13.73
CA PRO A 47 3.20 8.16 -13.79
C PRO A 47 2.87 9.60 -13.37
N GLY A 48 3.84 10.30 -12.76
CA GLY A 48 3.64 11.65 -12.21
C GLY A 48 3.08 11.65 -10.79
N ASN A 49 2.85 10.50 -10.18
CA ASN A 49 2.49 10.33 -8.76
C ASN A 49 1.32 11.20 -8.26
N GLN A 50 0.36 11.49 -9.14
CA GLN A 50 -0.83 12.29 -8.82
C GLN A 50 -2.12 11.49 -8.96
N ARG A 51 -2.09 10.38 -9.69
CA ARG A 51 -3.32 9.68 -10.08
C ARG A 51 -3.25 8.21 -9.73
N TYR A 52 -4.35 7.73 -9.20
CA TYR A 52 -4.57 6.32 -8.90
C TYR A 52 -5.75 5.80 -9.72
N VAL A 53 -5.56 4.66 -10.39
CA VAL A 53 -6.58 4.08 -11.27
C VAL A 53 -6.81 2.63 -10.88
N ALA A 54 -8.07 2.25 -10.70
CA ALA A 54 -8.51 0.86 -10.64
C ALA A 54 -9.60 0.67 -11.70
N ASN A 55 -9.48 -0.37 -12.53
CA ASN A 55 -10.47 -0.70 -13.54
C ASN A 55 -10.92 -2.15 -13.36
N ASN A 56 -12.21 -2.37 -13.23
CA ASN A 56 -12.81 -3.69 -13.09
C ASN A 56 -12.24 -4.48 -11.91
N VAL A 57 -12.17 -3.87 -10.73
CA VAL A 57 -11.51 -4.41 -9.53
C VAL A 57 -12.49 -4.54 -8.37
N PRO A 58 -12.68 -5.71 -7.74
CA PRO A 58 -13.47 -5.86 -6.52
C PRO A 58 -12.88 -5.05 -5.35
N LEU A 59 -13.77 -4.57 -4.46
CA LEU A 59 -13.34 -3.73 -3.32
C LEU A 59 -12.28 -4.44 -2.46
N ARG A 60 -12.39 -5.74 -2.21
CA ARG A 60 -11.38 -6.51 -1.46
C ARG A 60 -9.99 -6.36 -2.06
N LEU A 61 -9.84 -6.45 -3.38
CA LEU A 61 -8.54 -6.31 -4.03
C LEU A 61 -8.03 -4.86 -3.94
N ILE A 62 -8.92 -3.85 -4.00
CA ILE A 62 -8.54 -2.45 -3.77
C ILE A 62 -8.02 -2.28 -2.34
N MET A 63 -8.69 -2.89 -1.35
CA MET A 63 -8.26 -2.88 0.05
C MET A 63 -6.87 -3.49 0.23
N THR A 64 -6.54 -4.59 -0.47
CA THR A 64 -5.20 -5.20 -0.35
C THR A 64 -4.09 -4.21 -0.69
N VAL A 65 -4.33 -3.36 -1.67
CA VAL A 65 -3.34 -2.35 -2.09
C VAL A 65 -3.38 -1.15 -1.14
N ALA A 66 -4.55 -0.63 -0.83
CA ALA A 66 -4.71 0.54 0.04
C ALA A 66 -4.08 0.33 1.43
N TYR A 67 -4.29 -0.83 2.02
CA TYR A 67 -3.81 -1.17 3.36
C TYR A 67 -2.51 -1.98 3.37
N SER A 68 -1.94 -2.30 2.20
CA SER A 68 -0.74 -3.13 2.07
C SER A 68 -0.86 -4.46 2.82
N VAL A 69 -1.99 -5.13 2.69
CA VAL A 69 -2.28 -6.45 3.26
C VAL A 69 -2.61 -7.47 2.18
N THR A 70 -2.40 -8.75 2.47
CA THR A 70 -2.79 -9.82 1.54
C THR A 70 -4.29 -10.10 1.66
N ASP A 71 -4.88 -10.72 0.64
CA ASP A 71 -6.30 -11.10 0.63
C ASP A 71 -6.69 -11.95 1.85
N ARG A 72 -5.81 -12.84 2.29
CA ARG A 72 -6.02 -13.71 3.48
C ARG A 72 -6.13 -12.95 4.80
N GLN A 73 -5.67 -11.70 4.84
CA GLN A 73 -5.74 -10.82 6.01
C GLN A 73 -7.03 -10.01 6.07
N ILE A 74 -7.89 -10.11 5.06
CA ILE A 74 -9.18 -9.41 5.03
C ILE A 74 -10.30 -10.43 5.24
N SER A 75 -11.25 -10.12 6.12
CA SER A 75 -12.40 -10.97 6.41
C SER A 75 -13.67 -10.15 6.66
N GLY A 76 -14.83 -10.81 6.65
CA GLY A 76 -16.11 -10.14 6.86
C GLY A 76 -16.59 -9.35 5.64
N GLY A 77 -17.61 -8.52 5.87
CA GLY A 77 -18.28 -7.74 4.84
C GLY A 77 -19.32 -8.53 4.03
N PRO A 78 -20.15 -7.83 3.24
CA PRO A 78 -21.13 -8.45 2.35
C PRO A 78 -20.44 -9.09 1.13
N SER A 79 -21.09 -10.08 0.52
CA SER A 79 -20.52 -10.88 -0.58
C SER A 79 -20.12 -10.08 -1.83
N TRP A 80 -20.76 -8.95 -2.08
CA TRP A 80 -20.43 -8.10 -3.22
C TRP A 80 -19.01 -7.49 -3.14
N VAL A 81 -18.43 -7.38 -1.95
CA VAL A 81 -17.04 -6.90 -1.74
C VAL A 81 -16.03 -7.75 -2.52
N ASP A 82 -16.34 -9.04 -2.71
CA ASP A 82 -15.49 -10.02 -3.40
C ASP A 82 -15.83 -10.17 -4.88
N SER A 83 -17.07 -9.92 -5.25
CA SER A 83 -17.60 -10.33 -6.55
C SER A 83 -17.98 -9.17 -7.48
N GLU A 84 -18.28 -8.00 -6.94
CA GLU A 84 -18.66 -6.86 -7.77
C GLU A 84 -17.47 -5.94 -8.00
N PRO A 85 -17.07 -5.74 -9.27
CA PRO A 85 -15.96 -4.88 -9.59
C PRO A 85 -16.38 -3.40 -9.71
N PHE A 86 -15.44 -2.53 -9.39
CA PHE A 86 -15.57 -1.07 -9.48
C PHE A 86 -14.45 -0.48 -10.33
N ASP A 87 -14.75 0.67 -10.92
CA ASP A 87 -13.78 1.55 -11.54
C ASP A 87 -13.52 2.72 -10.59
N ILE A 88 -12.26 3.02 -10.34
CA ILE A 88 -11.81 4.19 -9.58
C ILE A 88 -10.86 5.00 -10.45
N ASP A 89 -11.08 6.31 -10.48
CA ASP A 89 -10.16 7.28 -11.05
C ASP A 89 -10.02 8.44 -10.06
N ALA A 90 -8.87 8.53 -9.42
CA ALA A 90 -8.64 9.49 -8.35
C ALA A 90 -7.36 10.28 -8.60
N LYS A 91 -7.44 11.62 -8.47
CA LYS A 91 -6.35 12.54 -8.74
C LYS A 91 -6.09 13.48 -7.56
N ALA A 92 -4.84 13.58 -7.15
CA ALA A 92 -4.33 14.56 -6.20
C ALA A 92 -3.94 15.87 -6.89
N ALA A 93 -4.03 17.01 -6.19
CA ALA A 93 -3.61 18.32 -6.71
C ALA A 93 -2.12 18.36 -7.06
N ASN A 94 -1.29 17.67 -6.28
CA ASN A 94 0.16 17.67 -6.42
C ASN A 94 0.70 16.24 -6.37
N PRO A 95 1.91 16.00 -6.89
CA PRO A 95 2.61 14.73 -6.74
C PRO A 95 2.70 14.31 -5.27
N ARG A 96 2.50 13.03 -4.99
CA ARG A 96 2.50 12.42 -3.66
C ARG A 96 3.40 11.19 -3.65
N THR A 97 3.92 10.84 -2.51
CA THR A 97 4.59 9.55 -2.36
C THR A 97 3.58 8.40 -2.50
N SER A 98 4.05 7.20 -2.84
CA SER A 98 3.17 6.02 -2.92
C SER A 98 2.44 5.75 -1.61
N ASP A 99 3.11 5.96 -0.46
CA ASP A 99 2.50 5.75 0.86
C ASP A 99 1.36 6.77 1.11
N GLU A 100 1.57 8.05 0.74
CA GLU A 100 0.52 9.06 0.83
C GLU A 100 -0.67 8.72 -0.08
N LEU A 101 -0.41 8.26 -1.32
CA LEU A 101 -1.46 7.83 -2.23
C LEU A 101 -2.24 6.61 -1.70
N HIS A 102 -1.58 5.69 -1.00
CA HIS A 102 -2.27 4.57 -0.35
C HIS A 102 -3.17 5.07 0.79
N VAL A 103 -2.71 6.00 1.63
CA VAL A 103 -3.54 6.62 2.68
C VAL A 103 -4.72 7.38 2.07
N MET A 104 -4.49 8.13 0.99
CA MET A 104 -5.57 8.81 0.26
C MET A 104 -6.59 7.81 -0.31
N LEU A 105 -6.12 6.65 -0.80
CA LEU A 105 -6.99 5.59 -1.29
C LEU A 105 -7.80 4.94 -0.15
N GLN A 106 -7.19 4.76 1.05
CA GLN A 106 -7.93 4.31 2.24
C GLN A 106 -9.09 5.24 2.55
N HIS A 107 -8.82 6.54 2.70
CA HIS A 107 -9.85 7.54 2.98
C HIS A 107 -10.95 7.56 1.89
N LEU A 108 -10.57 7.45 0.62
CA LEU A 108 -11.52 7.40 -0.48
C LEU A 108 -12.48 6.21 -0.38
N ILE A 109 -11.95 5.00 -0.16
CA ILE A 109 -12.80 3.81 -0.08
C ILE A 109 -13.60 3.78 1.22
N GLU A 110 -13.07 4.28 2.33
CA GLU A 110 -13.80 4.44 3.58
C GLU A 110 -15.00 5.36 3.40
N GLU A 111 -14.81 6.52 2.74
CA GLU A 111 -15.87 7.49 2.46
C GLU A 111 -16.90 6.94 1.47
N ARG A 112 -16.45 6.46 0.31
CA ARG A 112 -17.35 6.09 -0.80
C ARG A 112 -18.13 4.80 -0.56
N PHE A 113 -17.54 3.87 0.17
CA PHE A 113 -18.18 2.59 0.50
C PHE A 113 -18.71 2.54 1.95
N GLN A 114 -18.70 3.68 2.68
CA GLN A 114 -19.06 3.73 4.10
C GLN A 114 -18.39 2.63 4.90
N LEU A 115 -17.14 2.34 4.55
CA LEU A 115 -16.38 1.19 5.03
C LEU A 115 -15.99 1.39 6.49
N LYS A 116 -16.38 0.43 7.35
CA LYS A 116 -15.92 0.36 8.74
C LYS A 116 -15.09 -0.89 8.93
N ILE A 117 -13.87 -0.69 9.38
CA ILE A 117 -12.89 -1.75 9.56
C ILE A 117 -12.48 -1.82 11.02
N ARG A 118 -12.45 -3.03 11.56
CA ARG A 118 -11.79 -3.33 12.82
C ARG A 118 -10.47 -4.05 12.55
N HIS A 119 -9.42 -3.61 13.22
CA HIS A 119 -8.14 -4.29 13.20
C HIS A 119 -8.12 -5.41 14.24
N ASP A 120 -7.60 -6.56 13.83
CA ASP A 120 -7.39 -7.73 14.69
C ASP A 120 -5.95 -8.21 14.47
N THR A 121 -5.25 -8.60 15.51
CA THR A 121 -3.85 -9.05 15.41
C THR A 121 -3.74 -10.49 15.88
N LYS A 122 -3.04 -11.33 15.10
CA LYS A 122 -2.83 -12.74 15.43
C LYS A 122 -1.36 -13.10 15.35
N GLU A 123 -0.88 -13.88 16.31
CA GLU A 123 0.45 -14.47 16.27
C GLU A 123 0.48 -15.65 15.31
N LEU A 124 1.18 -15.49 14.19
CA LEU A 124 1.27 -16.50 13.13
C LEU A 124 2.73 -16.80 12.74
N PRO A 125 2.97 -17.95 12.08
CA PRO A 125 4.23 -18.17 11.40
C PRO A 125 4.43 -17.13 10.30
N VAL A 126 5.54 -16.41 10.34
CA VAL A 126 5.90 -15.34 9.40
C VAL A 126 7.34 -15.55 8.89
N TYR A 127 7.73 -14.75 7.92
CA TYR A 127 9.13 -14.47 7.66
C TYR A 127 9.47 -13.06 8.16
N GLU A 128 10.60 -12.91 8.84
CA GLU A 128 11.20 -11.61 9.09
C GLU A 128 12.18 -11.30 7.97
N LEU A 129 11.96 -10.16 7.29
CA LEU A 129 12.93 -9.62 6.34
C LEU A 129 13.99 -8.87 7.14
N VAL A 130 15.21 -9.34 7.11
CA VAL A 130 16.35 -8.78 7.87
C VAL A 130 17.55 -8.56 6.97
N VAL A 131 18.45 -7.67 7.35
CA VAL A 131 19.73 -7.47 6.67
C VAL A 131 20.62 -8.71 6.93
N ASP A 132 21.24 -9.26 5.88
CA ASP A 132 22.20 -10.35 6.00
C ASP A 132 23.59 -9.84 6.46
N LYS A 133 24.46 -10.75 6.89
CA LYS A 133 25.78 -10.43 7.48
C LYS A 133 26.66 -9.53 6.61
N GLY A 134 26.48 -9.55 5.28
CA GLY A 134 27.23 -8.73 4.33
C GLY A 134 26.75 -7.28 4.19
N GLY A 135 25.69 -6.90 4.92
CA GLY A 135 25.05 -5.60 4.78
C GLY A 135 24.11 -5.52 3.57
N PRO A 136 23.28 -4.46 3.50
CA PRO A 136 22.35 -4.25 2.38
C PRO A 136 23.11 -3.84 1.10
N ARG A 137 22.60 -4.30 -0.04
CA ARG A 137 23.10 -3.97 -1.39
C ARG A 137 21.99 -3.31 -2.20
N LEU A 138 21.35 -2.32 -1.60
CA LEU A 138 20.21 -1.59 -2.16
C LEU A 138 20.65 -0.15 -2.39
N PRO A 139 20.58 0.37 -3.62
CA PRO A 139 20.74 1.80 -3.87
C PRO A 139 19.65 2.58 -3.14
N VAL A 140 20.06 3.61 -2.40
CA VAL A 140 19.14 4.57 -1.81
C VAL A 140 18.58 5.42 -2.94
N HIS A 141 17.25 5.53 -2.99
CA HIS A 141 16.56 6.33 -3.98
C HIS A 141 16.72 7.83 -3.70
N ASP A 142 16.87 8.65 -4.76
CA ASP A 142 16.90 10.10 -4.62
C ASP A 142 15.52 10.63 -4.21
N PRO A 143 15.37 11.27 -3.04
CA PRO A 143 14.08 11.79 -2.60
C PRO A 143 13.48 12.86 -3.51
N ALA A 144 14.29 13.50 -4.34
CA ALA A 144 13.83 14.51 -5.30
C ALA A 144 13.13 13.89 -6.51
N ASP A 145 13.37 12.60 -6.78
CA ASP A 145 12.74 11.88 -7.87
C ASP A 145 11.42 11.23 -7.39
N LEU A 146 10.31 11.83 -7.78
CA LEU A 146 8.96 11.38 -7.43
C LEU A 146 8.29 10.56 -8.53
N ASP A 147 8.89 10.47 -9.73
CA ASP A 147 8.21 9.93 -10.92
C ASP A 147 8.46 8.43 -11.12
N HIS A 148 8.14 7.62 -10.13
CA HIS A 148 8.33 6.18 -10.24
C HIS A 148 7.07 5.37 -9.95
N PRO A 149 6.72 4.44 -10.86
CA PRO A 149 5.66 3.48 -10.58
C PRO A 149 6.09 2.57 -9.41
N PRO A 150 5.14 2.14 -8.59
CA PRO A 150 5.41 1.19 -7.52
C PRO A 150 5.93 -0.14 -8.08
N MET A 151 6.51 -0.93 -7.19
CA MET A 151 7.07 -2.23 -7.50
C MET A 151 6.14 -3.12 -8.32
N GLY A 152 6.65 -3.63 -9.43
CA GLY A 152 5.95 -4.52 -10.34
C GLY A 152 6.73 -5.81 -10.64
N GLY A 153 5.99 -6.83 -11.08
CA GLY A 153 6.59 -8.05 -11.62
C GLY A 153 7.24 -7.76 -12.97
N SER A 154 8.41 -8.36 -13.21
CA SER A 154 9.11 -8.40 -14.49
C SER A 154 9.30 -9.85 -14.92
N PRO A 155 9.55 -10.15 -16.21
CA PRO A 155 9.98 -11.49 -16.61
C PRO A 155 11.18 -11.93 -15.76
N GLY A 156 11.08 -13.09 -15.09
CA GLY A 156 12.15 -13.62 -14.24
C GLY A 156 12.42 -12.88 -12.92
N GLY A 157 11.51 -11.99 -12.46
CA GLY A 157 11.78 -11.29 -11.21
C GLY A 157 10.81 -10.17 -10.86
N MET A 158 11.30 -9.17 -10.13
CA MET A 158 10.58 -7.94 -9.79
C MET A 158 11.51 -6.73 -9.81
N LYS A 159 10.94 -5.58 -10.14
CA LYS A 159 11.63 -4.28 -10.09
C LYS A 159 10.73 -3.25 -9.45
N GLY A 160 11.33 -2.32 -8.72
CA GLY A 160 10.64 -1.18 -8.13
C GLY A 160 11.63 -0.08 -7.80
N THR A 161 11.17 1.15 -7.89
CA THR A 161 11.93 2.35 -7.54
C THR A 161 11.19 3.07 -6.42
N ASN A 162 11.91 3.82 -5.60
CA ASN A 162 11.33 4.57 -4.49
C ASN A 162 10.52 3.70 -3.50
N VAL A 163 11.01 2.51 -3.17
CA VAL A 163 10.32 1.48 -2.37
C VAL A 163 10.73 1.54 -0.92
N THR A 164 9.77 1.59 0.01
CA THR A 164 10.04 1.35 1.43
C THR A 164 10.22 -0.14 1.70
N MET A 165 10.99 -0.50 2.72
CA MET A 165 11.17 -1.92 3.08
C MET A 165 9.86 -2.56 3.56
N ASN A 166 8.97 -1.79 4.16
CA ASN A 166 7.64 -2.28 4.53
C ASN A 166 6.81 -2.66 3.29
N TYR A 167 6.81 -1.81 2.24
CA TYR A 167 6.12 -2.13 0.98
C TYR A 167 6.78 -3.30 0.24
N PHE A 168 8.11 -3.41 0.32
CA PHE A 168 8.82 -4.58 -0.21
C PHE A 168 8.42 -5.87 0.52
N ALA A 169 8.37 -5.86 1.85
CA ALA A 169 7.91 -6.99 2.67
C ALA A 169 6.46 -7.39 2.32
N PHE A 170 5.57 -6.41 2.14
CA PHE A 170 4.21 -6.66 1.64
C PHE A 170 4.22 -7.34 0.27
N THR A 171 5.03 -6.85 -0.66
CA THR A 171 5.13 -7.45 -2.01
C THR A 171 5.63 -8.89 -1.93
N LEU A 172 6.62 -9.18 -1.08
CA LEU A 172 7.09 -10.53 -0.82
C LEU A 172 5.99 -11.43 -0.21
N SER A 173 5.16 -10.89 0.69
CA SER A 173 4.03 -11.60 1.29
C SER A 173 2.99 -12.04 0.25
N ARG A 174 2.86 -11.31 -0.87
CA ARG A 174 1.93 -11.64 -1.96
C ARG A 174 2.39 -12.83 -2.82
N ILE A 175 3.69 -13.08 -2.87
CA ILE A 175 4.29 -14.16 -3.67
C ILE A 175 4.72 -15.36 -2.83
N LEU A 176 4.84 -15.19 -1.53
CA LEU A 176 5.14 -16.26 -0.59
C LEU A 176 3.83 -16.81 0.04
N ASP A 177 3.94 -17.96 0.68
CA ASP A 177 2.81 -18.63 1.35
C ASP A 177 2.46 -18.04 2.71
N ARG A 178 3.27 -17.08 3.21
CA ARG A 178 3.10 -16.46 4.53
C ARG A 178 3.51 -15.00 4.53
N SER A 179 3.02 -14.26 5.54
CA SER A 179 3.34 -12.85 5.73
C SER A 179 4.83 -12.63 5.97
N VAL A 180 5.34 -11.54 5.42
CA VAL A 180 6.69 -11.05 5.63
C VAL A 180 6.62 -9.77 6.43
N ILE A 181 7.37 -9.69 7.53
CA ILE A 181 7.45 -8.51 8.41
C ILE A 181 8.81 -7.86 8.20
N ASP A 182 8.82 -6.55 7.96
CA ASP A 182 10.06 -5.78 7.88
C ASP A 182 10.73 -5.67 9.25
N LYS A 183 11.95 -6.17 9.33
CA LYS A 183 12.87 -6.07 10.47
C LYS A 183 14.27 -5.64 10.02
N THR A 184 14.34 -4.97 8.85
CA THR A 184 15.63 -4.52 8.29
C THR A 184 16.19 -3.32 9.02
N ALA A 185 15.37 -2.53 9.67
CA ALA A 185 15.72 -1.22 10.25
C ALA A 185 16.31 -0.25 9.21
N LEU A 186 15.93 -0.38 7.94
CA LEU A 186 16.36 0.47 6.84
C LEU A 186 15.29 1.56 6.59
N PRO A 187 15.52 2.82 7.03
CA PRO A 187 14.48 3.84 7.05
C PRO A 187 14.29 4.58 5.72
N ALA A 188 15.23 4.43 4.79
CA ALA A 188 15.19 5.13 3.51
C ALA A 188 14.25 4.43 2.50
N ARG A 189 14.16 5.03 1.33
CA ARG A 189 13.53 4.43 0.15
C ARG A 189 14.62 3.90 -0.78
N TYR A 190 14.37 2.80 -1.45
CA TYR A 190 15.37 2.06 -2.20
C TYR A 190 14.89 1.72 -3.61
N ASP A 191 15.85 1.57 -4.51
CA ASP A 191 15.60 0.97 -5.81
C ASP A 191 15.89 -0.53 -5.69
N VAL A 192 14.88 -1.33 -6.02
CA VAL A 192 14.91 -2.78 -5.91
C VAL A 192 14.91 -3.40 -7.29
N SER A 193 15.87 -4.27 -7.55
CA SER A 193 15.88 -5.17 -8.70
C SER A 193 16.23 -6.55 -8.21
N LEU A 194 15.31 -7.51 -8.38
CA LEU A 194 15.47 -8.87 -7.89
C LEU A 194 15.10 -9.87 -8.98
N GLU A 195 16.05 -10.71 -9.38
CA GLU A 195 15.86 -11.77 -10.37
C GLU A 195 15.81 -13.13 -9.68
N PHE A 196 14.74 -13.90 -9.90
CA PHE A 196 14.55 -15.20 -9.26
C PHE A 196 13.64 -16.10 -10.09
N ALA A 197 13.81 -17.42 -9.94
CA ALA A 197 12.90 -18.39 -10.54
C ALA A 197 11.53 -18.35 -9.87
N ARG A 198 10.48 -18.34 -10.68
CA ARG A 198 9.07 -18.31 -10.20
C ARG A 198 8.51 -19.70 -9.91
N GLU A 199 9.26 -20.76 -10.19
CA GLU A 199 8.82 -22.12 -9.89
C GLU A 199 8.60 -22.34 -8.39
N GLY A 200 7.47 -22.93 -8.03
CA GLY A 200 7.12 -23.21 -6.63
C GLY A 200 6.48 -22.08 -5.84
N LEU A 201 6.31 -20.89 -6.43
CA LEU A 201 5.73 -19.72 -5.76
C LEU A 201 4.22 -19.60 -6.01
N GLY A 202 3.40 -20.59 -5.93
CA GLY A 202 1.94 -20.51 -5.87
C GLY A 202 1.23 -19.53 -6.85
N MET A 203 1.96 -18.87 -7.73
CA MET A 203 1.42 -17.95 -8.71
C MET A 203 0.66 -18.74 -9.79
N LYS A 204 -0.62 -18.46 -9.97
CA LYS A 204 -1.40 -18.97 -11.09
C LYS A 204 -0.70 -18.55 -12.38
N GLN A 205 -0.20 -19.55 -13.11
CA GLN A 205 0.48 -19.38 -14.40
C GLN A 205 -0.43 -18.64 -15.39
N GLY A 206 -0.07 -17.40 -15.70
CA GLY A 206 -0.42 -16.84 -16.98
C GLY A 206 0.74 -17.14 -17.94
N VAL A 207 0.50 -17.96 -18.95
CA VAL A 207 1.42 -18.35 -20.04
C VAL A 207 2.84 -18.67 -19.54
N ALA A 208 3.18 -19.94 -19.48
CA ALA A 208 4.51 -20.42 -19.15
C ALA A 208 5.55 -19.83 -20.13
N ASP A 209 6.29 -18.85 -19.68
CA ASP A 209 7.53 -18.43 -20.33
C ASP A 209 8.62 -19.40 -19.86
N PRO A 210 9.19 -20.26 -20.73
CA PRO A 210 10.23 -21.20 -20.35
C PRO A 210 11.46 -20.52 -19.71
N SER A 211 11.72 -19.24 -20.03
CA SER A 211 12.83 -18.48 -19.48
C SER A 211 12.58 -18.03 -18.02
N ALA A 212 11.34 -18.07 -17.55
CA ALA A 212 10.96 -17.74 -16.17
C ALA A 212 11.30 -18.86 -15.15
N ALA A 213 11.69 -20.03 -15.63
CA ALA A 213 12.09 -21.18 -14.80
C ALA A 213 13.55 -21.17 -14.41
N GLU A 214 14.41 -20.40 -15.09
CA GLU A 214 15.84 -20.33 -14.83
C GLU A 214 16.15 -19.18 -13.86
N GLY A 215 16.82 -19.50 -12.75
CA GLY A 215 17.24 -18.50 -11.77
C GLY A 215 17.40 -19.08 -10.36
N PRO A 216 17.98 -18.30 -9.44
CA PRO A 216 18.05 -18.68 -8.03
C PRO A 216 16.66 -18.66 -7.39
N SER A 217 16.51 -19.39 -6.27
CA SER A 217 15.32 -19.25 -5.44
C SER A 217 15.21 -17.81 -4.92
N ILE A 218 13.98 -17.35 -4.60
CA ILE A 218 13.78 -16.01 -4.03
C ILE A 218 14.59 -15.80 -2.75
N PHE A 219 14.81 -16.84 -1.94
CA PHE A 219 15.64 -16.79 -0.73
C PHE A 219 17.11 -16.54 -1.04
N THR A 220 17.62 -17.23 -2.06
CA THR A 220 19.00 -17.05 -2.54
C THR A 220 19.17 -15.68 -3.18
N ALA A 221 18.24 -15.29 -4.05
CA ALA A 221 18.25 -14.01 -4.74
C ALA A 221 18.28 -12.82 -3.76
N LEU A 222 17.41 -12.80 -2.75
CA LEU A 222 17.41 -11.78 -1.71
C LEU A 222 18.77 -11.61 -1.04
N LYS A 223 19.42 -12.74 -0.72
CA LYS A 223 20.72 -12.74 -0.05
C LYS A 223 21.84 -12.26 -0.97
N GLU A 224 21.91 -12.78 -2.16
CA GLU A 224 23.03 -12.53 -3.09
C GLU A 224 22.93 -11.17 -3.76
N GLN A 225 21.74 -10.75 -4.14
CA GLN A 225 21.53 -9.53 -4.91
C GLN A 225 21.27 -8.31 -4.02
N LEU A 226 20.50 -8.47 -2.94
CA LEU A 226 20.09 -7.34 -2.11
C LEU A 226 20.75 -7.31 -0.71
N GLY A 227 21.47 -8.35 -0.33
CA GLY A 227 22.06 -8.46 1.02
C GLY A 227 20.99 -8.56 2.13
N LEU A 228 19.81 -9.07 1.78
CA LEU A 228 18.69 -9.29 2.69
C LEU A 228 18.41 -10.79 2.80
N LYS A 229 17.72 -11.19 3.87
CA LYS A 229 17.29 -12.59 4.05
C LYS A 229 15.93 -12.66 4.73
N LEU A 230 15.24 -13.77 4.48
CA LEU A 230 13.99 -14.14 5.15
C LEU A 230 14.33 -15.16 6.27
N ALA A 231 14.06 -14.77 7.51
CA ALA A 231 14.22 -15.62 8.67
C ALA A 231 12.84 -16.13 9.12
N PRO A 232 12.63 -17.47 9.25
CA PRO A 232 11.38 -17.98 9.79
C PRO A 232 11.22 -17.53 11.25
N ALA A 233 10.02 -17.02 11.59
CA ALA A 233 9.68 -16.53 12.92
C ALA A 233 8.19 -16.77 13.24
N LYS A 234 7.80 -16.40 14.45
CA LYS A 234 6.42 -16.12 14.82
C LYS A 234 6.31 -14.63 15.11
N GLY A 235 5.24 -14.02 14.65
CA GLY A 235 5.04 -12.59 14.88
C GLY A 235 3.60 -12.16 14.65
N PRO A 236 3.30 -10.92 15.06
CA PRO A 236 1.98 -10.35 14.91
C PRO A 236 1.67 -10.08 13.43
N VAL A 237 0.53 -10.57 12.99
CA VAL A 237 -0.03 -10.30 11.66
C VAL A 237 -1.35 -9.59 11.84
N ASP A 238 -1.47 -8.42 11.22
CA ASP A 238 -2.69 -7.63 11.27
C ASP A 238 -3.72 -8.15 10.27
N PHE A 239 -4.96 -8.22 10.73
CA PHE A 239 -6.13 -8.59 9.96
C PHE A 239 -7.12 -7.43 9.93
N LEU A 240 -7.73 -7.23 8.79
CA LEU A 240 -8.82 -6.29 8.62
C LEU A 240 -10.14 -7.04 8.64
N VAL A 241 -11.02 -6.69 9.56
CA VAL A 241 -12.37 -7.23 9.64
C VAL A 241 -13.34 -6.16 9.16
N ILE A 242 -13.98 -6.39 8.02
CA ILE A 242 -15.01 -5.49 7.51
C ILE A 242 -16.27 -5.67 8.35
N GLU A 243 -16.59 -4.67 9.16
CA GLU A 243 -17.79 -4.65 9.98
C GLU A 243 -18.99 -4.09 9.23
N HIS A 244 -18.72 -3.16 8.30
CA HIS A 244 -19.74 -2.53 7.49
C HIS A 244 -19.16 -2.10 6.14
N ALA A 245 -19.96 -2.23 5.07
CA ALA A 245 -19.70 -1.65 3.77
C ALA A 245 -21.00 -1.44 3.02
N GLU A 246 -21.12 -0.32 2.31
CA GLU A 246 -22.23 0.02 1.40
C GLU A 246 -21.68 0.26 -0.01
N LYS A 247 -22.50 -0.07 -1.00
CA LYS A 247 -22.13 0.26 -2.39
C LYS A 247 -22.20 1.79 -2.57
N PRO A 248 -21.24 2.37 -3.29
CA PRO A 248 -21.32 3.79 -3.60
C PRO A 248 -22.62 4.06 -4.37
N PRO A 249 -23.26 5.21 -4.14
CA PRO A 249 -24.41 5.60 -4.95
C PRO A 249 -23.99 5.66 -6.42
N ASP A 250 -24.87 5.22 -7.31
CA ASP A 250 -24.66 5.40 -8.75
C ASP A 250 -24.50 6.91 -8.99
N ASN A 251 -23.32 7.36 -9.38
CA ASN A 251 -23.14 8.72 -9.85
C ASN A 251 -23.94 8.86 -11.14
N GLN A 252 -25.18 9.27 -10.99
CA GLN A 252 -25.93 9.83 -12.12
C GLN A 252 -25.35 11.23 -12.30
N ASP A 253 -24.64 11.44 -13.41
CA ASP A 253 -24.21 12.76 -13.89
C ASP A 253 -25.39 13.71 -14.07
#